data_068560af1fdcf1867f32697d1676b211
#
_entry.id   068560af1fdcf1867f32697d1676b211
#
_cell.length_a   1.000
_cell.length_b   1.000
_cell.length_c   1.000
_cell.angle_alpha   90.00
_cell.angle_beta   90.00
_cell.angle_gamma   90.00
#
_symmetry.space_group_name_H-M   'P 1'
#
loop_
_entity.id
_entity.type
_entity.pdbx_description
1 polymer ?
#
loop_
_entity_poly.entity_id
_entity_poly.type
_entity_poly.pdbx_seq_one_letter_code
_entity_poly.pdbx_strand_id
1 'polypeptide(L)'
;MWKRIKRAIRIARRNSKAKRQRKRTSEILLAIFTLTNCGTLQELEYHTGYYAGTADQAAAVGEITREQRGQILRVLHYISAGERERLENE
;
A
#
# COMPACT_ATOMS: atom_id res chain seq x y z
N MET A 1 3.97 8.02 39.81
CA MET A 1 2.73 7.79 39.08
C MET A 1 2.76 8.41 37.67
N TRP A 2 3.16 9.66 37.55
CA TRP A 2 3.26 10.36 36.27
C TRP A 2 4.25 9.73 35.27
N LYS A 3 5.41 9.26 35.73
CA LYS A 3 6.42 8.59 34.91
C LYS A 3 5.91 7.27 34.30
N ARG A 4 5.09 6.51 35.06
CA ARG A 4 4.47 5.27 34.58
C ARG A 4 3.44 5.52 33.47
N ILE A 5 2.66 6.59 33.62
CA ILE A 5 1.65 6.99 32.61
C ILE A 5 2.34 7.40 31.32
N LYS A 6 3.40 8.22 31.37
CA LYS A 6 4.17 8.61 30.18
C LYS A 6 4.78 7.40 29.47
N ARG A 7 5.31 6.45 30.25
CA ARG A 7 5.90 5.22 29.69
C ARG A 7 4.85 4.37 28.99
N ALA A 8 3.67 4.21 29.60
CA ALA A 8 2.55 3.47 29.01
C ALA A 8 2.08 4.11 27.71
N ILE A 9 1.99 5.44 27.63
CA ILE A 9 1.63 6.17 26.42
C ILE A 9 2.66 5.96 25.31
N ARG A 10 3.95 5.99 25.64
CA ARG A 10 5.03 5.75 24.67
C ARG A 10 4.97 4.34 24.09
N ILE A 11 4.74 3.33 24.94
CA ILE A 11 4.62 1.93 24.52
C ILE A 11 3.39 1.77 23.62
N ALA A 12 2.25 2.34 23.99
CA ALA A 12 1.02 2.27 23.20
C ALA A 12 1.19 2.92 21.83
N ARG A 13 1.84 4.09 21.74
CA ARG A 13 2.13 4.76 20.47
C ARG A 13 3.06 3.94 19.57
N ARG A 14 4.08 3.33 20.17
CA ARG A 14 5.05 2.48 19.46
C ARG A 14 4.35 1.25 18.88
N ASN A 15 3.51 0.58 19.67
CA ASN A 15 2.76 -0.58 19.24
C ASN A 15 1.74 -0.25 18.13
N SER A 16 1.06 0.89 18.22
CA SER A 16 0.14 1.36 17.18
C SER A 16 0.86 1.64 15.87
N LYS A 17 2.04 2.25 15.91
CA LYS A 17 2.85 2.54 14.73
C LYS A 17 3.33 1.25 14.06
N ALA A 18 3.83 0.28 14.84
CA ALA A 18 4.25 -1.02 14.33
C ALA A 18 3.09 -1.78 13.68
N LYS A 19 1.91 -1.76 14.30
CA LYS A 19 0.70 -2.39 13.78
C LYS A 19 0.26 -1.77 12.45
N ARG A 20 0.30 -0.44 12.33
CA ARG A 20 0.00 0.27 11.08
C ARG A 20 0.98 -0.08 9.97
N GLN A 21 2.27 -0.19 10.28
CA GLN A 21 3.30 -0.57 9.31
C GLN A 21 3.10 -2.00 8.80
N ARG A 22 2.76 -2.94 9.69
CA ARG A 22 2.45 -4.33 9.29
C ARG A 22 1.24 -4.38 8.37
N LYS A 23 0.19 -3.64 8.68
CA LYS A 23 -1.01 -3.56 7.83
C LYS A 23 -0.68 -3.04 6.44
N ARG A 24 0.11 -1.96 6.33
CA ARG A 24 0.53 -1.40 5.04
C ARG A 24 1.36 -2.37 4.23
N THR A 25 2.31 -3.05 4.87
CA THR A 25 3.13 -4.06 4.21
C THR A 25 2.26 -5.18 3.64
N SER A 26 1.28 -5.65 4.42
CA SER A 26 0.33 -6.67 3.98
C SER A 26 -0.52 -6.21 2.80
N GLU A 27 -0.97 -4.95 2.80
CA GLU A 27 -1.74 -4.37 1.70
C GLU A 27 -0.91 -4.25 0.41
N ILE A 28 0.36 -3.86 0.52
CA ILE A 28 1.27 -3.77 -0.62
C ILE A 28 1.54 -5.15 -1.20
N LEU A 29 1.79 -6.16 -0.36
CA LEU A 29 2.00 -7.53 -0.80
C LEU A 29 0.76 -8.09 -1.48
N LEU A 30 -0.43 -7.81 -0.96
CA LEU A 30 -1.68 -8.21 -1.58
C LEU A 30 -1.86 -7.54 -2.95
N ALA A 31 -1.53 -6.27 -3.08
CA ALA A 31 -1.58 -5.56 -4.35
C ALA A 31 -0.65 -6.19 -5.38
N ILE A 32 0.59 -6.48 -5.01
CA ILE A 32 1.57 -7.13 -5.89
C ILE A 32 1.04 -8.50 -6.34
N PHE A 33 0.56 -9.30 -5.39
CA PHE A 33 0.00 -10.62 -5.69
C PHE A 33 -1.20 -10.52 -6.65
N THR A 34 -2.12 -9.59 -6.41
CA THR A 34 -3.30 -9.39 -7.25
C THR A 34 -2.92 -8.98 -8.67
N LEU A 35 -2.02 -8.00 -8.83
CA LEU A 35 -1.60 -7.51 -10.13
C LEU A 35 -0.85 -8.59 -10.93
N THR A 36 0.00 -9.37 -10.27
CA THR A 36 0.78 -10.43 -10.95
C THR A 36 -0.05 -11.65 -11.32
N ASN A 37 -1.28 -11.76 -10.82
CA ASN A 37 -2.19 -12.88 -11.11
C ASN A 37 -3.39 -12.47 -11.99
N CYS A 38 -3.40 -11.27 -12.56
CA CYS A 38 -4.43 -10.87 -13.52
C CYS A 38 -4.32 -11.68 -14.81
N GLY A 39 -5.45 -12.12 -15.33
CA GLY A 39 -5.51 -12.90 -16.57
C GLY A 39 -5.81 -12.08 -17.81
N THR A 40 -6.28 -10.83 -17.65
CA THR A 40 -6.64 -9.94 -18.76
C THR A 40 -6.15 -8.52 -18.50
N LEU A 41 -5.99 -7.74 -19.57
CA LEU A 41 -5.66 -6.31 -19.45
C LEU A 41 -6.75 -5.54 -18.70
N GLN A 42 -8.00 -5.90 -18.89
CA GLN A 42 -9.11 -5.25 -18.20
C GLN A 42 -9.04 -5.46 -16.69
N GLU A 43 -8.76 -6.68 -16.24
CA GLU A 43 -8.54 -6.97 -14.81
C GLU A 43 -7.35 -6.19 -14.27
N LEU A 44 -6.26 -6.13 -15.00
CA LEU A 44 -5.05 -5.41 -14.61
C LEU A 44 -5.35 -3.91 -14.44
N GLU A 45 -6.04 -3.30 -15.37
CA GLU A 45 -6.41 -1.88 -15.30
C GLU A 45 -7.33 -1.60 -14.12
N TYR A 46 -8.31 -2.46 -13.88
CA TYR A 46 -9.23 -2.33 -12.76
C TYR A 46 -8.48 -2.37 -11.41
N HIS A 47 -7.65 -3.38 -11.21
CA HIS A 47 -6.94 -3.54 -9.93
C HIS A 47 -5.86 -2.47 -9.74
N THR A 48 -5.17 -2.07 -10.80
CA THR A 48 -4.20 -0.97 -10.73
C THR A 48 -4.89 0.33 -10.30
N GLY A 49 -6.02 0.66 -10.89
CA GLY A 49 -6.82 1.83 -10.52
C GLY A 49 -7.33 1.76 -9.09
N TYR A 50 -7.78 0.60 -8.65
CA TYR A 50 -8.26 0.38 -7.28
C TYR A 50 -7.16 0.67 -6.24
N TYR A 51 -5.97 0.11 -6.43
CA TYR A 51 -4.87 0.30 -5.49
C TYR A 51 -4.31 1.72 -5.53
N ALA A 52 -4.25 2.34 -6.72
CA ALA A 52 -3.85 3.74 -6.85
C ALA A 52 -4.83 4.66 -6.12
N GLY A 53 -6.14 4.43 -6.26
CA GLY A 53 -7.18 5.17 -5.55
C GLY A 53 -7.09 4.99 -4.03
N THR A 54 -6.79 3.78 -3.58
CA THR A 54 -6.58 3.48 -2.16
C THR A 54 -5.39 4.28 -1.59
N ALA A 55 -4.29 4.35 -2.32
CA ALA A 55 -3.12 5.14 -1.92
C ALA A 55 -3.44 6.63 -1.88
N ASP A 56 -4.17 7.16 -2.87
CA ASP A 56 -4.61 8.55 -2.90
C ASP A 56 -5.49 8.89 -1.69
N GLN A 57 -6.43 8.02 -1.36
CA GLN A 57 -7.32 8.22 -0.21
C GLN A 57 -6.55 8.17 1.11
N ALA A 58 -5.63 7.23 1.26
CA ALA A 58 -4.79 7.12 2.46
C ALA A 58 -3.95 8.39 2.67
N ALA A 59 -3.41 8.98 1.59
CA ALA A 59 -2.69 10.23 1.67
C ALA A 59 -3.62 11.40 2.03
N ALA A 60 -4.82 11.44 1.47
CA ALA A 60 -5.80 12.49 1.72
C ALA A 60 -6.24 12.54 3.19
N VAL A 61 -6.38 11.38 3.85
CA VAL A 61 -6.78 11.31 5.26
C VAL A 61 -5.58 11.28 6.22
N GLY A 62 -4.36 11.40 5.71
CA GLY A 62 -3.15 11.51 6.53
C GLY A 62 -2.61 10.18 7.06
N GLU A 63 -3.07 9.04 6.57
CA GLU A 63 -2.55 7.73 6.95
C GLU A 63 -1.15 7.48 6.41
N ILE A 64 -0.86 8.05 5.24
CA ILE A 64 0.47 8.02 4.63
C ILE A 64 0.87 9.43 4.20
N THR A 65 2.17 9.65 4.00
CA THR A 65 2.69 10.93 3.50
C THR A 65 2.58 10.99 1.97
N ARG A 66 2.72 12.19 1.40
CA ARG A 66 2.78 12.37 -0.06
C ARG A 66 3.95 11.60 -0.66
N GLU A 67 5.07 11.54 0.04
CA GLU A 67 6.25 10.81 -0.39
C GLU A 67 5.97 9.31 -0.45
N GLN A 68 5.36 8.76 0.60
CA GLN A 68 4.95 7.35 0.65
C GLN A 68 3.96 7.03 -0.46
N ARG A 69 2.99 7.91 -0.70
CA ARG A 69 2.04 7.77 -1.81
C ARG A 69 2.78 7.69 -3.15
N GLY A 70 3.74 8.60 -3.38
CA GLY A 70 4.54 8.60 -4.61
C GLY A 70 5.32 7.31 -4.79
N GLN A 71 5.89 6.76 -3.73
CA GLN A 71 6.60 5.49 -3.76
C GLN A 71 5.68 4.33 -4.11
N ILE A 72 4.50 4.27 -3.48
CA ILE A 72 3.50 3.23 -3.76
C ILE A 72 3.05 3.29 -5.22
N LEU A 73 2.74 4.48 -5.74
CA LEU A 73 2.31 4.66 -7.12
C LEU A 73 3.38 4.24 -8.12
N ARG A 74 4.66 4.50 -7.83
CA ARG A 74 5.78 4.04 -8.68
C ARG A 74 5.87 2.53 -8.73
N VAL A 75 5.73 1.86 -7.59
CA VAL A 75 5.74 0.40 -7.51
C VAL A 75 4.57 -0.18 -8.30
N LEU A 76 3.37 0.35 -8.11
CA LEU A 76 2.18 -0.08 -8.86
C LEU A 76 2.37 0.10 -10.37
N HIS A 77 2.91 1.24 -10.79
CA HIS A 77 3.19 1.54 -12.19
C HIS A 77 4.19 0.57 -12.80
N TYR A 78 5.27 0.30 -12.08
CA TYR A 78 6.32 -0.61 -12.52
C TYR A 78 5.76 -2.03 -12.73
N ILE A 79 5.02 -2.55 -11.75
CA ILE A 79 4.43 -3.89 -11.82
C ILE A 79 3.37 -3.96 -12.92
N SER A 80 2.51 -2.94 -13.00
CA SER A 80 1.47 -2.87 -14.02
C SER A 80 2.05 -2.86 -15.44
N ALA A 81 3.13 -2.12 -15.66
CA ALA A 81 3.80 -2.08 -16.96
C ALA A 81 4.35 -3.44 -17.37
N GLY A 82 5.02 -4.14 -16.44
CA GLY A 82 5.54 -5.49 -16.68
C GLY A 82 4.44 -6.50 -16.95
N GLU A 83 3.36 -6.46 -16.20
CA GLU A 83 2.22 -7.37 -16.38
C GLU A 83 1.45 -7.06 -17.67
N ARG A 84 1.35 -5.79 -18.05
CA ARG A 84 0.76 -5.39 -19.34
C ARG A 84 1.53 -5.99 -20.50
N GLU A 85 2.83 -5.91 -20.46
CA GLU A 85 3.70 -6.49 -21.48
C GLU A 85 3.50 -8.02 -21.55
N ARG A 86 3.46 -8.70 -20.40
CA ARG A 86 3.19 -10.13 -20.35
C ARG A 86 1.86 -10.50 -21.00
N LEU A 87 0.78 -9.78 -20.65
CA LEU A 87 -0.56 -10.05 -21.16
C LEU A 87 -0.71 -9.73 -22.65
N GLU A 88 -0.03 -8.70 -23.14
CA GLU A 88 -0.03 -8.36 -24.57
C GLU A 88 0.70 -9.39 -25.43
N ASN A 89 1.67 -10.09 -24.86
CA ASN A 89 2.48 -11.10 -25.55
C ASN A 89 1.93 -12.53 -25.41
N GLU A 90 0.89 -12.72 -24.65
CA GLU A 90 0.13 -13.97 -24.61
C GLU A 90 -0.90 -13.99 -25.73
#